data_37172b99006f8def0d958a573f5efd10
#
_entry.id   37172b99006f8def0d958a573f5efd10
#
_cell.length_a   1.000
_cell.length_b   1.000
_cell.length_c   1.000
_cell.angle_alpha   90.00
_cell.angle_beta   90.00
_cell.angle_gamma   90.00
#
_symmetry.space_group_name_H-M   'P 1'
#
loop_
_entity.id
_entity.type
_entity.pdbx_description
1 polymer ?
#
loop_
_entity_poly.entity_id
_entity_poly.type
_entity_poly.pdbx_seq_one_letter_code
_entity_poly.pdbx_strand_id
1 'polypeptide(L)'
;MKQVYYTCILITSLITRANGQEATIFPKGEASPSKNHTGTIWLSELNQPDSIFNFSLAQAAYAPDSRLDWHIHPAGQYLLITEGTGYYQEKGKPGQIIHKGDIIKCLPGVPHWHASAPGSTFTYIAVTPTTKGRTIWLERVTEEEYKNVK
;
A
#
# COMPACT_ATOMS: atom_id res chain seq x y z
N MET A 1 -22.59 -69.90 11.55
CA MET A 1 -21.72 -68.77 11.92
C MET A 1 -21.85 -67.71 10.84
N LYS A 2 -22.47 -66.56 11.15
CA LYS A 2 -22.63 -65.42 10.21
C LYS A 2 -21.50 -64.46 10.43
N GLN A 3 -20.64 -64.22 9.45
CA GLN A 3 -19.57 -63.26 9.47
C GLN A 3 -20.14 -61.88 9.08
N VAL A 4 -19.96 -60.90 10.01
CA VAL A 4 -20.36 -59.49 9.77
C VAL A 4 -19.12 -58.72 9.31
N TYR A 5 -19.15 -58.17 8.09
CA TYR A 5 -18.07 -57.30 7.56
C TYR A 5 -18.40 -55.85 7.93
N TYR A 6 -17.53 -55.22 8.70
CA TYR A 6 -17.59 -53.77 8.96
C TYR A 6 -16.83 -53.03 7.86
N THR A 7 -17.54 -52.30 7.03
CA THR A 7 -16.94 -51.41 6.05
C THR A 7 -16.61 -50.08 6.73
N CYS A 8 -15.34 -49.84 6.96
CA CYS A 8 -14.86 -48.54 7.46
C CYS A 8 -14.88 -47.52 6.32
N ILE A 9 -15.80 -46.56 6.32
CA ILE A 9 -15.82 -45.43 5.38
C ILE A 9 -14.88 -44.37 5.94
N LEU A 10 -13.71 -44.20 5.29
CA LEU A 10 -12.82 -43.07 5.53
C LEU A 10 -13.41 -41.80 4.89
N ILE A 11 -13.94 -40.92 5.71
CA ILE A 11 -14.34 -39.59 5.27
C ILE A 11 -13.08 -38.70 5.25
N THR A 12 -12.45 -38.52 4.10
CA THR A 12 -11.41 -37.53 3.90
C THR A 12 -12.06 -36.15 3.73
N SER A 13 -12.03 -35.37 4.81
CA SER A 13 -12.43 -33.96 4.77
C SER A 13 -11.37 -33.16 3.97
N LEU A 14 -11.71 -32.75 2.74
CA LEU A 14 -10.93 -31.73 2.01
C LEU A 14 -11.10 -30.39 2.75
N ILE A 15 -10.08 -30.00 3.50
CA ILE A 15 -9.98 -28.62 4.02
C ILE A 15 -9.53 -27.74 2.85
N THR A 16 -10.47 -27.13 2.14
CA THR A 16 -10.18 -26.04 1.23
C THR A 16 -9.76 -24.84 2.07
N ARG A 17 -8.45 -24.52 2.07
CA ARG A 17 -7.99 -23.21 2.55
C ARG A 17 -8.55 -22.17 1.59
N ALA A 18 -9.61 -21.49 1.99
CA ALA A 18 -9.98 -20.24 1.37
C ALA A 18 -8.80 -19.29 1.59
N ASN A 19 -8.12 -18.89 0.50
CA ASN A 19 -7.21 -17.74 0.51
C ASN A 19 -8.08 -16.51 0.78
N GLY A 20 -8.30 -16.22 2.04
CA GLY A 20 -8.96 -15.01 2.48
C GLY A 20 -8.03 -13.84 2.19
N GLN A 21 -8.14 -13.26 1.01
CA GLN A 21 -7.66 -11.91 0.79
C GLN A 21 -8.49 -11.04 1.73
N GLU A 22 -7.87 -10.49 2.77
CA GLU A 22 -8.56 -9.54 3.65
C GLU A 22 -9.14 -8.44 2.75
N ALA A 23 -10.47 -8.24 2.83
CA ALA A 23 -11.11 -7.21 2.06
C ALA A 23 -10.57 -5.85 2.52
N THR A 24 -10.09 -5.04 1.60
CA THR A 24 -9.69 -3.66 1.90
C THR A 24 -10.88 -2.90 2.47
N ILE A 25 -10.64 -1.99 3.42
CA ILE A 25 -11.69 -1.19 4.09
C ILE A 25 -12.52 -0.39 3.06
N PHE A 26 -11.86 0.08 1.99
CA PHE A 26 -12.45 0.80 0.88
C PHE A 26 -12.21 0.07 -0.44
N PRO A 27 -12.98 0.37 -1.50
CA PRO A 27 -12.74 -0.20 -2.82
C PRO A 27 -11.31 0.00 -3.28
N LYS A 28 -10.74 -0.99 -3.96
CA LYS A 28 -9.35 -0.95 -4.45
C LYS A 28 -9.12 0.20 -5.43
N GLY A 29 -10.15 0.63 -6.16
CA GLY A 29 -10.06 1.68 -7.15
C GLY A 29 -9.51 1.21 -8.49
N GLU A 30 -9.17 2.18 -9.35
CA GLU A 30 -8.68 1.96 -10.71
C GLU A 30 -7.15 1.91 -10.74
N ALA A 31 -6.59 1.17 -11.70
CA ALA A 31 -5.16 1.17 -11.92
C ALA A 31 -4.67 2.58 -12.30
N SER A 32 -3.66 3.07 -11.59
CA SER A 32 -3.12 4.41 -11.84
C SER A 32 -2.57 4.52 -13.26
N PRO A 33 -3.04 5.47 -14.07
CA PRO A 33 -2.47 5.74 -15.38
C PRO A 33 -1.18 6.55 -15.33
N SER A 34 -0.76 7.01 -14.15
CA SER A 34 0.46 7.78 -13.94
C SER A 34 1.70 7.00 -14.38
N LYS A 35 2.72 7.72 -14.83
CA LYS A 35 4.05 7.16 -15.13
C LYS A 35 5.03 7.32 -13.96
N ASN A 36 4.59 7.93 -12.87
CA ASN A 36 5.42 8.24 -11.70
C ASN A 36 5.48 7.08 -10.71
N HIS A 37 5.52 5.85 -11.21
CA HIS A 37 5.66 4.64 -10.42
C HIS A 37 6.24 3.48 -11.24
N THR A 38 6.76 2.48 -10.54
CA THR A 38 7.11 1.16 -11.06
C THR A 38 6.10 0.15 -10.50
N GLY A 39 5.76 -0.87 -11.31
CA GLY A 39 4.79 -1.89 -10.93
C GLY A 39 3.34 -1.42 -11.08
N THR A 40 2.42 -1.99 -10.31
CA THR A 40 0.98 -1.70 -10.39
C THR A 40 0.48 -1.09 -9.08
N ILE A 41 -0.15 0.07 -9.19
CA ILE A 41 -0.78 0.79 -8.08
C ILE A 41 -2.22 1.11 -8.47
N TRP A 42 -3.16 0.82 -7.59
CA TRP A 42 -4.57 1.20 -7.74
C TRP A 42 -4.88 2.36 -6.83
N LEU A 43 -5.70 3.28 -7.31
CA LEU A 43 -6.12 4.47 -6.58
C LEU A 43 -7.63 4.53 -6.47
N SER A 44 -8.12 4.83 -5.28
CA SER A 44 -9.51 5.16 -5.00
C SER A 44 -9.57 6.51 -4.32
N GLU A 45 -10.18 7.49 -4.97
CA GLU A 45 -10.46 8.79 -4.34
C GLU A 45 -11.62 8.62 -3.37
N LEU A 46 -11.37 8.93 -2.10
CA LEU A 46 -12.34 8.81 -1.02
C LEU A 46 -13.01 10.16 -0.70
N ASN A 47 -12.30 11.26 -0.92
CA ASN A 47 -12.80 12.61 -0.74
C ASN A 47 -12.06 13.60 -1.66
N GLN A 48 -12.80 14.47 -2.30
CA GLN A 48 -12.29 15.63 -3.02
C GLN A 48 -12.20 16.83 -2.06
N PRO A 49 -11.12 17.64 -2.14
CA PRO A 49 -11.00 18.84 -1.32
C PRO A 49 -12.06 19.88 -1.73
N ASP A 50 -12.57 20.60 -0.74
CA ASP A 50 -13.47 21.74 -0.92
C ASP A 50 -13.02 22.96 -0.08
N SER A 51 -13.84 23.99 -0.01
CA SER A 51 -13.51 25.22 0.73
C SER A 51 -13.54 25.06 2.26
N ILE A 52 -14.15 23.99 2.77
CA ILE A 52 -14.25 23.66 4.19
C ILE A 52 -13.18 22.62 4.56
N PHE A 53 -13.14 21.55 3.76
CA PHE A 53 -12.19 20.43 3.92
C PHE A 53 -11.12 20.50 2.81
N ASN A 54 -10.12 21.36 2.99
CA ASN A 54 -9.06 21.61 2.01
C ASN A 54 -7.94 20.56 2.03
N PHE A 55 -8.33 19.29 2.11
CA PHE A 55 -7.47 18.13 1.99
C PHE A 55 -8.14 17.04 1.14
N SER A 56 -7.36 16.24 0.45
CA SER A 56 -7.83 15.05 -0.23
C SER A 56 -7.62 13.81 0.63
N LEU A 57 -8.52 12.84 0.49
CA LEU A 57 -8.35 11.47 0.98
C LEU A 57 -8.31 10.54 -0.21
N ALA A 58 -7.31 9.68 -0.26
CA ALA A 58 -7.21 8.65 -1.28
C ALA A 58 -6.67 7.35 -0.68
N GLN A 59 -7.23 6.22 -1.08
CA GLN A 59 -6.61 4.93 -0.84
C GLN A 59 -5.69 4.60 -2.00
N ALA A 60 -4.48 4.15 -1.68
CA ALA A 60 -3.55 3.59 -2.65
C ALA A 60 -3.24 2.14 -2.26
N ALA A 61 -3.48 1.21 -3.19
CA ALA A 61 -3.18 -0.21 -3.04
C ALA A 61 -2.08 -0.60 -4.04
N TYR A 62 -1.05 -1.26 -3.55
CA TYR A 62 0.15 -1.63 -4.30
C TYR A 62 0.19 -3.14 -4.51
N ALA A 63 0.45 -3.57 -5.73
CA ALA A 63 0.93 -4.93 -5.98
C ALA A 63 2.32 -5.12 -5.34
N PRO A 64 2.76 -6.36 -5.09
CA PRO A 64 4.14 -6.63 -4.68
C PRO A 64 5.16 -5.94 -5.59
N ASP A 65 6.27 -5.48 -5.02
CA ASP A 65 7.39 -4.85 -5.72
C ASP A 65 7.05 -3.54 -6.45
N SER A 66 5.92 -2.90 -6.12
CA SER A 66 5.48 -1.63 -6.70
C SER A 66 5.95 -0.45 -5.86
N ARG A 67 6.36 0.64 -6.51
CA ARG A 67 6.89 1.83 -5.83
C ARG A 67 6.57 3.11 -6.56
N LEU A 68 6.29 4.19 -5.82
CA LEU A 68 6.24 5.55 -6.35
C LEU A 68 7.65 6.10 -6.57
N ASP A 69 7.77 7.00 -7.52
CA ASP A 69 8.96 7.80 -7.73
C ASP A 69 9.16 8.77 -6.55
N TRP A 70 10.37 9.30 -6.38
CA TRP A 70 10.64 10.38 -5.43
C TRP A 70 9.67 11.53 -5.67
N HIS A 71 9.12 12.10 -4.59
CA HIS A 71 8.16 13.19 -4.70
C HIS A 71 8.13 14.05 -3.44
N ILE A 72 7.48 15.20 -3.56
CA ILE A 72 7.32 16.19 -2.49
C ILE A 72 5.84 16.54 -2.36
N HIS A 73 5.33 16.59 -1.15
CA HIS A 73 4.07 17.23 -0.81
C HIS A 73 4.35 18.61 -0.18
N PRO A 74 4.03 19.74 -0.85
CA PRO A 74 4.34 21.08 -0.33
C PRO A 74 3.71 21.38 1.04
N ALA A 75 2.55 20.79 1.33
CA ALA A 75 1.85 20.93 2.63
C ALA A 75 2.04 19.74 3.57
N GLY A 76 2.83 18.74 3.16
CA GLY A 76 2.98 17.47 3.86
C GLY A 76 1.85 16.49 3.56
N GLN A 77 1.95 15.28 4.14
CA GLN A 77 0.96 14.21 3.98
C GLN A 77 1.01 13.29 5.19
N TYR A 78 -0.12 12.68 5.54
CA TYR A 78 -0.16 11.50 6.39
C TYR A 78 -0.46 10.25 5.56
N LEU A 79 0.22 9.14 5.89
CA LEU A 79 -0.13 7.81 5.40
C LEU A 79 -0.59 6.98 6.60
N LEU A 80 -1.81 6.48 6.53
CA LEU A 80 -2.37 5.55 7.51
C LEU A 80 -2.32 4.15 6.89
N ILE A 81 -1.42 3.32 7.37
CA ILE A 81 -1.17 2.00 6.76
C ILE A 81 -2.28 1.04 7.18
N THR A 82 -3.08 0.60 6.21
CA THR A 82 -4.26 -0.24 6.45
C THR A 82 -4.02 -1.71 6.17
N GLU A 83 -3.01 -2.06 5.33
CA GLU A 83 -2.74 -3.45 4.96
C GLU A 83 -1.30 -3.66 4.50
N GLY A 84 -0.76 -4.85 4.78
CA GLY A 84 0.50 -5.34 4.25
C GLY A 84 1.75 -4.71 4.87
N THR A 85 2.85 -4.85 4.14
CA THR A 85 4.17 -4.32 4.52
C THR A 85 4.71 -3.45 3.40
N GLY A 86 5.20 -2.29 3.73
CA GLY A 86 5.76 -1.34 2.78
C GLY A 86 7.08 -0.74 3.25
N TYR A 87 7.61 0.12 2.42
CA TYR A 87 8.81 0.90 2.64
C TYR A 87 8.51 2.39 2.57
N TYR A 88 9.22 3.16 3.39
CA TYR A 88 9.22 4.62 3.37
C TYR A 88 10.64 5.15 3.53
N GLN A 89 11.00 6.16 2.76
CA GLN A 89 12.30 6.82 2.88
C GLN A 89 12.20 8.31 2.59
N GLU A 90 12.78 9.13 3.45
CA GLU A 90 13.09 10.54 3.17
C GLU A 90 14.48 10.68 2.57
N LYS A 91 14.68 11.64 1.70
CA LYS A 91 15.97 11.92 1.05
C LYS A 91 17.06 12.16 2.09
N GLY A 92 18.17 11.43 1.98
CA GLY A 92 19.31 11.51 2.90
C GLY A 92 19.14 10.76 4.23
N LYS A 93 18.03 10.04 4.42
CA LYS A 93 17.81 9.19 5.60
C LYS A 93 17.77 7.70 5.22
N PRO A 94 18.02 6.78 6.16
CA PRO A 94 17.78 5.36 5.94
C PRO A 94 16.32 5.07 5.59
N GLY A 95 16.10 4.07 4.75
CA GLY A 95 14.76 3.53 4.51
C GLY A 95 14.19 2.87 5.76
N GLN A 96 12.87 2.87 5.87
CA GLN A 96 12.11 2.29 6.99
C GLN A 96 11.16 1.23 6.46
N ILE A 97 11.05 0.10 7.16
CA ILE A 97 9.99 -0.87 6.95
C ILE A 97 8.78 -0.43 7.75
N ILE A 98 7.62 -0.39 7.10
CA ILE A 98 6.36 0.05 7.70
C ILE A 98 5.30 -1.03 7.54
N HIS A 99 4.42 -1.14 8.54
CA HIS A 99 3.44 -2.22 8.65
C HIS A 99 2.02 -1.68 8.86
N LYS A 100 1.05 -2.55 8.63
CA LYS A 100 -0.36 -2.29 9.00
C LYS A 100 -0.46 -1.74 10.43
N GLY A 101 -1.14 -0.61 10.57
CA GLY A 101 -1.33 0.10 11.83
C GLY A 101 -0.37 1.28 12.04
N ASP A 102 0.71 1.37 11.26
CA ASP A 102 1.63 2.50 11.33
C ASP A 102 1.01 3.78 10.73
N ILE A 103 1.46 4.91 11.24
CA ILE A 103 1.13 6.24 10.71
C ILE A 103 2.42 6.94 10.34
N ILE A 104 2.58 7.26 9.06
CA ILE A 104 3.74 7.98 8.55
C ILE A 104 3.38 9.44 8.36
N LYS A 105 4.23 10.32 8.88
CA LYS A 105 4.14 11.77 8.72
C LYS A 105 5.17 12.22 7.69
N CYS A 106 4.75 12.40 6.44
CA CYS A 106 5.57 12.99 5.39
C CYS A 106 5.64 14.51 5.62
N LEU A 107 6.82 15.02 5.96
CA LEU A 107 7.00 16.42 6.31
C LEU A 107 6.84 17.35 5.08
N PRO A 108 6.29 18.57 5.26
CA PRO A 108 6.16 19.55 4.19
C PRO A 108 7.48 19.84 3.49
N GLY A 109 7.51 19.75 2.17
CA GLY A 109 8.66 20.07 1.35
C GLY A 109 9.81 19.05 1.37
N VAL A 110 9.69 17.95 2.12
CA VAL A 110 10.74 16.93 2.21
C VAL A 110 10.54 15.88 1.11
N PRO A 111 11.54 15.67 0.22
CA PRO A 111 11.50 14.60 -0.77
C PRO A 111 11.46 13.23 -0.09
N HIS A 112 10.54 12.38 -0.54
CA HIS A 112 10.37 11.02 -0.02
C HIS A 112 9.79 10.09 -1.08
N TRP A 113 9.83 8.81 -0.81
CA TRP A 113 9.13 7.79 -1.57
C TRP A 113 8.57 6.71 -0.63
N HIS A 114 7.60 5.95 -1.15
CA HIS A 114 7.06 4.77 -0.49
C HIS A 114 6.69 3.69 -1.50
N ALA A 115 6.71 2.44 -1.04
CA ALA A 115 6.58 1.25 -1.88
C ALA A 115 5.95 0.10 -1.09
N SER A 116 5.46 -0.92 -1.80
CA SER A 116 5.27 -2.25 -1.20
C SER A 116 6.63 -2.92 -0.95
N ALA A 117 6.74 -3.73 0.10
CA ALA A 117 7.91 -4.57 0.32
C ALA A 117 7.93 -5.74 -0.68
N PRO A 118 9.10 -6.38 -0.92
CA PRO A 118 9.22 -7.54 -1.80
C PRO A 118 8.23 -8.64 -1.44
N GLY A 119 7.46 -9.09 -2.44
CA GLY A 119 6.47 -10.15 -2.28
C GLY A 119 5.24 -9.79 -1.42
N SER A 120 5.13 -8.56 -0.91
CA SER A 120 3.99 -8.11 -0.10
C SER A 120 3.10 -7.14 -0.86
N THR A 121 1.78 -7.25 -0.68
CA THR A 121 0.87 -6.14 -0.97
C THR A 121 1.05 -5.04 0.06
N PHE A 122 0.64 -3.82 -0.28
CA PHE A 122 0.73 -2.68 0.63
C PHE A 122 -0.42 -1.71 0.35
N THR A 123 -1.16 -1.32 1.38
CA THR A 123 -2.29 -0.40 1.23
C THR A 123 -2.26 0.65 2.33
N TYR A 124 -2.53 1.90 1.96
CA TYR A 124 -2.68 3.00 2.90
C TYR A 124 -3.76 3.97 2.48
N ILE A 125 -4.21 4.78 3.43
CA ILE A 125 -5.00 5.99 3.18
C ILE A 125 -4.06 7.18 3.28
N ALA A 126 -3.98 7.96 2.20
CA ALA A 126 -3.27 9.22 2.16
C ALA A 126 -4.22 10.37 2.56
N VAL A 127 -3.78 11.20 3.51
CA VAL A 127 -4.43 12.47 3.87
C VAL A 127 -3.50 13.59 3.43
N THR A 128 -3.87 14.30 2.37
CA THR A 128 -3.00 15.29 1.73
C THR A 128 -3.64 16.69 1.73
N PRO A 129 -3.14 17.64 2.54
CA PRO A 129 -3.60 19.02 2.46
C PRO A 129 -3.29 19.63 1.09
N THR A 130 -4.25 20.41 0.54
CA THR A 130 -4.14 20.96 -0.83
C THR A 130 -3.80 22.44 -0.84
N THR A 131 -3.61 23.07 0.31
CA THR A 131 -3.43 24.52 0.48
C THR A 131 -2.14 25.08 -0.11
N LYS A 132 -1.11 24.27 -0.33
CA LYS A 132 0.21 24.69 -0.85
C LYS A 132 0.55 24.11 -2.21
N GLY A 133 -0.43 23.68 -2.98
CA GLY A 133 -0.23 23.15 -4.32
C GLY A 133 -0.23 21.64 -4.42
N ARG A 134 0.12 21.14 -5.60
CA ARG A 134 0.08 19.72 -5.94
C ARG A 134 1.40 19.02 -5.61
N THR A 135 1.37 17.68 -5.60
CA THR A 135 2.56 16.82 -5.53
C THR A 135 3.56 17.20 -6.64
N ILE A 136 4.82 17.36 -6.26
CA ILE A 136 5.96 17.61 -7.14
C ILE A 136 6.68 16.29 -7.33
N TRP A 137 6.67 15.76 -8.54
CA TRP A 137 7.35 14.52 -8.89
C TRP A 137 8.81 14.79 -9.24
N LEU A 138 9.69 13.90 -8.81
CA LEU A 138 11.14 13.96 -8.99
C LEU A 138 11.62 12.73 -9.77
N GLU A 139 12.86 12.30 -9.51
CA GLU A 139 13.47 11.16 -10.16
C GLU A 139 12.85 9.82 -9.74
N ARG A 140 13.04 8.81 -10.55
CA ARG A 140 12.62 7.44 -10.27
C ARG A 140 13.44 6.83 -9.15
N VAL A 141 12.78 6.10 -8.24
CA VAL A 141 13.47 5.26 -7.25
C VAL A 141 14.18 4.13 -7.97
N THR A 142 15.48 4.04 -7.75
CA THR A 142 16.32 2.99 -8.35
C THR A 142 16.11 1.62 -7.70
N GLU A 143 16.50 0.55 -8.40
CA GLU A 143 16.52 -0.79 -7.83
C GLU A 143 17.44 -0.91 -6.61
N GLU A 144 18.54 -0.17 -6.61
CA GLU A 144 19.50 -0.13 -5.51
C GLU A 144 18.88 0.52 -4.27
N GLU A 145 18.27 1.68 -4.40
CA GLU A 145 17.56 2.36 -3.30
C GLU A 145 16.48 1.46 -2.71
N TYR A 146 15.66 0.82 -3.55
CA TYR A 146 14.60 -0.07 -3.11
C TYR A 146 15.12 -1.30 -2.36
N LYS A 147 16.20 -1.93 -2.83
CA LYS A 147 16.80 -3.13 -2.21
C LYS A 147 17.60 -2.84 -0.95
N ASN A 148 18.01 -1.60 -0.73
CA ASN A 148 18.83 -1.21 0.43
C ASN A 148 18.00 -0.84 1.67
N VAL A 149 16.67 -0.91 1.64
CA VAL A 149 15.83 -0.77 2.83
C VAL A 149 16.00 -1.99 3.73
N LYS A 150 16.36 -1.76 4.98
CA LYS A 150 16.66 -2.81 5.98
C LYS A 150 15.82 -2.60 7.24
#